data_0b0732beedd8b1757a436439f66a1934
#
_entry.id   0b0732beedd8b1757a436439f66a1934
#
_cell.length_a   1.000
_cell.length_b   1.000
_cell.length_c   1.000
_cell.angle_alpha   90.00
_cell.angle_beta   90.00
_cell.angle_gamma   90.00
#
_symmetry.space_group_name_H-M   'P 1'
#
loop_
_entity.id
_entity.type
_entity.pdbx_description
1 polymer ?
#
loop_
_entity_poly.entity_id
_entity_poly.type
_entity_poly.pdbx_seq_one_letter_code
_entity_poly.pdbx_strand_id
1 'polypeptide(L)'
;SEQTLANIIHTDWLVIDHYALDKKWEKATTPHGAKLLVIDDLADRTHHCNLLLDQNLGRTATDYDGLVPAQCKRLIGPTFTLLRPEFQRLRSYGLSRRNKRLLHNILITMGGIDQADATSKVLEVLAASNLPSKGSITVVIGSKS
;
A
#
# COMPACT_ATOMS: atom_id res chain seq x y z
N SER A 1 -2.07 -2.07 -24.36
CA SER A 1 -1.29 -3.33 -24.32
C SER A 1 -0.17 -3.36 -25.36
N GLU A 2 -0.37 -2.93 -26.61
CA GLU A 2 0.67 -2.92 -27.66
C GLU A 2 1.84 -1.98 -27.32
N GLN A 3 1.57 -0.79 -26.78
CA GLN A 3 2.60 0.14 -26.34
C GLN A 3 3.44 -0.42 -25.19
N THR A 4 2.84 -1.20 -24.30
CA THR A 4 3.54 -1.83 -23.18
C THR A 4 4.47 -2.92 -23.70
N LEU A 5 4.00 -3.77 -24.63
CA LEU A 5 4.78 -4.85 -25.22
C LEU A 5 6.01 -4.35 -25.98
N ALA A 6 5.92 -3.23 -26.69
CA ALA A 6 7.03 -2.64 -27.43
C ALA A 6 8.23 -2.22 -26.55
N ASN A 7 7.99 -1.99 -25.24
CA ASN A 7 9.01 -1.53 -24.30
C ASN A 7 9.54 -2.64 -23.36
N ILE A 8 8.99 -3.87 -23.41
CA ILE A 8 9.33 -4.95 -22.44
C ILE A 8 10.04 -6.13 -23.14
N ILE A 9 10.91 -5.88 -24.11
CA ILE A 9 11.45 -6.93 -25.01
C ILE A 9 12.38 -7.92 -24.30
N HIS A 10 13.10 -7.51 -23.25
CA HIS A 10 14.01 -8.36 -22.48
C HIS A 10 13.86 -8.06 -20.98
N THR A 11 12.93 -8.75 -20.34
CA THR A 11 12.63 -8.55 -18.92
C THR A 11 12.55 -9.89 -18.22
N ASP A 12 13.31 -10.08 -17.13
CA ASP A 12 13.23 -11.27 -16.29
C ASP A 12 12.00 -11.23 -15.38
N TRP A 13 11.65 -10.02 -14.91
CA TRP A 13 10.50 -9.80 -14.07
C TRP A 13 9.69 -8.59 -14.52
N LEU A 14 8.37 -8.76 -14.55
CA LEU A 14 7.41 -7.67 -14.68
C LEU A 14 6.73 -7.46 -13.31
N VAL A 15 6.67 -6.20 -12.86
CA VAL A 15 5.97 -5.83 -11.61
C VAL A 15 4.73 -5.04 -11.97
N ILE A 16 3.59 -5.45 -11.43
CA ILE A 16 2.29 -4.79 -11.63
C ILE A 16 1.75 -4.33 -10.28
N ASP A 17 1.48 -3.02 -10.18
CA ASP A 17 0.82 -2.37 -9.06
C ASP A 17 -0.31 -1.49 -9.63
N HIS A 18 -1.48 -2.10 -9.89
CA HIS A 18 -2.58 -1.39 -10.54
C HIS A 18 -3.92 -2.11 -10.36
N TYR A 19 -4.95 -1.41 -9.90
CA TYR A 19 -6.28 -1.96 -9.59
C TYR A 19 -7.09 -2.44 -10.81
N ALA A 20 -6.89 -1.86 -11.97
CA ALA A 20 -7.68 -2.19 -13.17
C ALA A 20 -7.05 -3.28 -14.06
N LEU A 21 -5.90 -3.84 -13.68
CA LEU A 21 -5.24 -4.90 -14.44
C LEU A 21 -5.56 -6.27 -13.83
N ASP A 22 -5.94 -7.20 -14.69
CA ASP A 22 -6.37 -8.53 -14.31
C ASP A 22 -5.58 -9.63 -15.04
N LYS A 23 -5.92 -10.87 -14.74
CA LYS A 23 -5.33 -12.07 -15.37
C LYS A 23 -5.28 -12.02 -16.89
N LYS A 24 -6.26 -11.38 -17.56
CA LYS A 24 -6.28 -11.31 -19.03
C LYS A 24 -5.19 -10.39 -19.54
N TRP A 25 -5.11 -9.21 -18.94
CA TRP A 25 -4.06 -8.25 -19.27
C TRP A 25 -2.67 -8.81 -18.96
N GLU A 26 -2.50 -9.40 -17.78
CA GLU A 26 -1.25 -10.01 -17.33
C GLU A 26 -0.73 -11.07 -18.29
N LYS A 27 -1.60 -11.99 -18.74
CA LYS A 27 -1.25 -13.00 -19.75
C LYS A 27 -0.88 -12.41 -21.10
N ALA A 28 -1.57 -11.33 -21.50
CA ALA A 28 -1.35 -10.71 -22.79
C ALA A 28 -0.06 -9.89 -22.86
N THR A 29 0.43 -9.40 -21.70
CA THR A 29 1.55 -8.46 -21.65
C THR A 29 2.83 -9.04 -21.04
N THR A 30 2.76 -10.18 -20.34
CA THR A 30 3.97 -10.81 -19.80
C THR A 30 4.80 -11.42 -20.93
N PRO A 31 6.07 -10.99 -21.12
CA PRO A 31 6.94 -11.56 -22.15
C PRO A 31 7.18 -13.05 -21.92
N HIS A 32 7.42 -13.79 -22.99
CA HIS A 32 7.73 -15.21 -22.89
C HIS A 32 8.98 -15.42 -22.03
N GLY A 33 8.86 -16.25 -20.99
CA GLY A 33 9.95 -16.55 -20.04
C GLY A 33 10.07 -15.58 -18.87
N ALA A 34 9.42 -14.41 -18.91
CA ALA A 34 9.42 -13.48 -17.77
C ALA A 34 8.54 -13.99 -16.62
N LYS A 35 8.92 -13.61 -15.39
CA LYS A 35 8.12 -13.84 -14.20
C LYS A 35 7.30 -12.59 -13.87
N LEU A 36 6.15 -12.80 -13.25
CA LEU A 36 5.24 -11.72 -12.87
C LEU A 36 5.10 -11.62 -11.35
N LEU A 37 5.38 -10.43 -10.82
CA LEU A 37 5.01 -10.00 -9.48
C LEU A 37 3.80 -9.09 -9.57
N VAL A 38 2.74 -9.41 -8.83
CA VAL A 38 1.58 -8.54 -8.63
C VAL A 38 1.57 -8.03 -7.20
N ILE A 39 1.38 -6.72 -7.05
CA ILE A 39 1.07 -6.07 -5.78
C ILE A 39 -0.43 -5.80 -5.79
N ASP A 40 -1.14 -6.41 -4.85
CA ASP A 40 -2.59 -6.30 -4.72
C ASP A 40 -2.98 -6.17 -3.25
N ASP A 41 -4.09 -5.50 -2.96
CA ASP A 41 -4.61 -5.31 -1.62
C ASP A 41 -6.14 -5.50 -1.54
N LEU A 42 -6.77 -5.87 -2.66
CA LEU A 42 -8.22 -6.04 -2.74
C LEU A 42 -8.65 -7.50 -2.58
N ALA A 43 -7.88 -8.45 -3.13
CA ALA A 43 -8.24 -9.87 -3.20
C ALA A 43 -9.64 -10.09 -3.83
N ASP A 44 -9.96 -9.35 -4.90
CA ASP A 44 -11.28 -9.30 -5.53
C ASP A 44 -11.28 -9.80 -7.00
N ARG A 45 -10.11 -10.08 -7.56
CA ARG A 45 -9.95 -10.49 -8.96
C ARG A 45 -8.87 -11.55 -9.15
N THR A 46 -8.94 -12.24 -10.28
CA THR A 46 -7.96 -13.28 -10.61
C THR A 46 -6.70 -12.71 -11.23
N HIS A 47 -5.56 -13.29 -10.87
CA HIS A 47 -4.23 -12.95 -11.39
C HIS A 47 -3.52 -14.13 -12.06
N HIS A 48 -2.56 -13.83 -12.92
CA HIS A 48 -1.66 -14.80 -13.54
C HIS A 48 -0.22 -14.49 -13.16
N CYS A 49 0.11 -14.64 -11.89
CA CYS A 49 1.40 -14.23 -11.35
C CYS A 49 2.19 -15.41 -10.78
N ASN A 50 3.51 -15.24 -10.72
CA ASN A 50 4.43 -16.16 -10.05
C ASN A 50 4.59 -15.79 -8.56
N LEU A 51 4.43 -14.49 -8.27
CA LEU A 51 4.57 -13.93 -6.94
C LEU A 51 3.46 -12.89 -6.72
N LEU A 52 2.77 -12.98 -5.59
CA LEU A 52 1.78 -12.00 -5.14
C LEU A 52 2.26 -11.38 -3.83
N LEU A 53 2.18 -10.07 -3.74
CA LEU A 53 2.43 -9.29 -2.53
C LEU A 53 1.16 -8.56 -2.10
N ASP A 54 0.66 -8.90 -0.90
CA ASP A 54 -0.33 -8.09 -0.18
C ASP A 54 0.22 -7.79 1.22
N GLN A 55 0.58 -6.54 1.45
CA GLN A 55 1.26 -6.10 2.66
C GLN A 55 0.31 -5.64 3.78
N ASN A 56 -1.00 -5.81 3.60
CA ASN A 56 -2.00 -5.32 4.55
C ASN A 56 -2.07 -6.16 5.83
N LEU A 57 -2.32 -5.46 6.94
CA LEU A 57 -2.65 -6.10 8.21
C LEU A 57 -4.03 -6.75 8.12
N GLY A 58 -4.14 -7.98 8.63
CA GLY A 58 -5.40 -8.73 8.67
C GLY A 58 -5.67 -9.61 7.44
N ARG A 59 -4.86 -9.48 6.38
CA ARG A 59 -4.90 -10.40 5.24
C ARG A 59 -4.25 -11.73 5.55
N THR A 60 -4.75 -12.79 4.94
CA THR A 60 -4.25 -14.16 5.02
C THR A 60 -3.99 -14.73 3.64
N ALA A 61 -3.19 -15.77 3.55
CA ALA A 61 -2.94 -16.42 2.27
C ALA A 61 -4.20 -17.03 1.64
N THR A 62 -5.18 -17.41 2.46
CA THR A 62 -6.44 -18.00 2.02
C THR A 62 -7.36 -17.00 1.31
N ASP A 63 -7.18 -15.69 1.51
CA ASP A 63 -7.95 -14.66 0.81
C ASP A 63 -7.70 -14.70 -0.71
N TYR A 64 -6.59 -15.29 -1.13
CA TYR A 64 -6.21 -15.46 -2.54
C TYR A 64 -6.44 -16.87 -3.10
N ASP A 65 -7.19 -17.73 -2.38
CA ASP A 65 -7.52 -19.06 -2.87
C ASP A 65 -8.43 -18.96 -4.10
N GLY A 66 -8.03 -19.65 -5.17
CA GLY A 66 -8.71 -19.57 -6.47
C GLY A 66 -8.44 -18.27 -7.26
N LEU A 67 -7.85 -17.24 -6.66
CA LEU A 67 -7.54 -15.98 -7.34
C LEU A 67 -6.15 -15.98 -8.00
N VAL A 68 -5.22 -16.80 -7.53
CA VAL A 68 -3.88 -16.94 -8.11
C VAL A 68 -3.57 -18.38 -8.49
N PRO A 69 -2.61 -18.64 -9.40
CA PRO A 69 -2.17 -19.99 -9.72
C PRO A 69 -1.71 -20.76 -8.46
N ALA A 70 -1.92 -22.08 -8.43
CA ALA A 70 -1.54 -22.92 -7.29
C ALA A 70 -0.05 -22.83 -6.93
N GLN A 71 0.81 -22.64 -7.94
CA GLN A 71 2.27 -22.48 -7.77
C GLN A 71 2.69 -21.04 -7.43
N CYS A 72 1.76 -20.08 -7.36
CA CYS A 72 2.07 -18.69 -7.03
C CYS A 72 2.54 -18.59 -5.57
N LYS A 73 3.72 -18.00 -5.36
CA LYS A 73 4.18 -17.67 -4.02
C LYS A 73 3.43 -16.43 -3.51
N ARG A 74 2.84 -16.54 -2.33
CA ARG A 74 2.06 -15.46 -1.70
C ARG A 74 2.87 -14.87 -0.55
N LEU A 75 3.16 -13.58 -0.61
CA LEU A 75 3.79 -12.79 0.44
C LEU A 75 2.71 -11.91 1.07
N ILE A 76 2.13 -12.39 2.17
CA ILE A 76 0.94 -11.76 2.76
C ILE A 76 1.26 -11.21 4.14
N GLY A 77 0.79 -9.99 4.37
CA GLY A 77 0.86 -9.31 5.65
C GLY A 77 2.03 -8.36 5.83
N PRO A 78 2.08 -7.65 6.97
CA PRO A 78 3.01 -6.55 7.23
C PRO A 78 4.49 -6.95 7.24
N THR A 79 4.79 -8.24 7.42
CA THR A 79 6.17 -8.76 7.38
C THR A 79 6.84 -8.51 6.02
N PHE A 80 6.03 -8.42 4.97
CA PHE A 80 6.51 -8.22 3.60
C PHE A 80 6.33 -6.76 3.12
N THR A 81 6.08 -5.83 4.04
CA THR A 81 5.83 -4.43 3.70
C THR A 81 7.04 -3.78 3.04
N LEU A 82 6.80 -3.17 1.89
CA LEU A 82 7.78 -2.36 1.17
C LEU A 82 7.88 -0.99 1.84
N LEU A 83 8.89 -0.81 2.68
CA LEU A 83 9.14 0.44 3.38
C LEU A 83 10.42 1.10 2.88
N ARG A 84 10.41 2.43 2.83
CA ARG A 84 11.64 3.18 2.60
C ARG A 84 12.63 2.94 3.74
N PRO A 85 13.95 2.92 3.47
CA PRO A 85 14.99 2.62 4.48
C PRO A 85 14.95 3.52 5.71
N GLU A 86 14.41 4.74 5.57
CA GLU A 86 14.29 5.70 6.67
C GLU A 86 13.42 5.16 7.81
N PHE A 87 12.37 4.40 7.50
CA PHE A 87 11.49 3.81 8.52
C PHE A 87 12.26 2.83 9.41
N GLN A 88 13.10 1.98 8.81
CA GLN A 88 13.95 1.06 9.58
C GLN A 88 14.95 1.82 10.43
N ARG A 89 15.64 2.81 9.86
CA ARG A 89 16.65 3.62 10.54
C ARG A 89 16.07 4.38 11.74
N LEU A 90 14.87 4.92 11.61
CA LEU A 90 14.23 5.73 12.66
C LEU A 90 13.39 4.92 13.65
N ARG A 91 13.26 3.61 13.45
CA ARG A 91 12.38 2.76 14.25
C ARG A 91 12.69 2.82 15.74
N SER A 92 13.95 2.62 16.11
CA SER A 92 14.37 2.62 17.52
C SER A 92 14.10 3.97 18.19
N TYR A 93 14.40 5.06 17.49
CA TYR A 93 14.09 6.42 17.96
C TYR A 93 12.58 6.63 18.12
N GLY A 94 11.78 6.22 17.14
CA GLY A 94 10.31 6.33 17.22
C GLY A 94 9.71 5.53 18.38
N LEU A 95 10.22 4.32 18.63
CA LEU A 95 9.76 3.48 19.74
C LEU A 95 10.13 4.08 21.11
N SER A 96 11.34 4.60 21.29
CA SER A 96 11.79 5.21 22.55
C SER A 96 10.95 6.45 22.91
N ARG A 97 10.52 7.23 21.93
CA ARG A 97 9.62 8.38 22.14
C ARG A 97 8.24 7.95 22.64
N ARG A 98 7.71 6.83 22.13
CA ARG A 98 6.37 6.32 22.51
C ARG A 98 6.30 5.81 23.95
N ASN A 99 7.43 5.42 24.54
CA ASN A 99 7.46 4.96 25.92
C ASN A 99 6.98 6.02 26.94
N LYS A 100 7.07 7.30 26.61
CA LYS A 100 6.59 8.39 27.46
C LYS A 100 5.07 8.60 27.44
N ARG A 101 4.34 7.92 26.55
CA ARG A 101 2.87 7.95 26.38
C ARG A 101 2.25 9.37 26.38
N LEU A 102 3.02 10.38 25.97
CA LEU A 102 2.53 11.75 25.90
C LEU A 102 2.13 12.06 24.46
N LEU A 103 0.90 12.50 24.28
CA LEU A 103 0.40 12.96 23.01
C LEU A 103 0.77 14.44 22.83
N HIS A 104 1.80 14.71 22.02
CA HIS A 104 2.26 16.07 21.72
C HIS A 104 1.99 16.48 20.28
N ASN A 105 2.05 15.55 19.34
CA ASN A 105 1.93 15.85 17.92
C ASN A 105 0.95 14.89 17.25
N ILE A 106 0.00 15.45 16.53
CA ILE A 106 -0.95 14.71 15.70
C ILE A 106 -0.68 15.07 14.25
N LEU A 107 -0.52 14.05 13.41
CA LEU A 107 -0.44 14.20 11.96
C LEU A 107 -1.74 13.69 11.35
N ILE A 108 -2.42 14.55 10.58
CA ILE A 108 -3.62 14.21 9.81
C ILE A 108 -3.25 14.18 8.33
N THR A 109 -3.50 13.06 7.67
CA THR A 109 -3.34 12.93 6.22
C THR A 109 -4.43 11.99 5.68
N MET A 110 -5.27 12.52 4.79
CA MET A 110 -6.41 11.81 4.18
C MET A 110 -6.17 11.49 2.70
N GLY A 111 -4.88 11.33 2.33
CA GLY A 111 -4.48 11.06 0.96
C GLY A 111 -4.34 12.33 0.11
N GLY A 112 -4.25 12.13 -1.21
CA GLY A 112 -4.05 13.24 -2.16
C GLY A 112 -5.31 14.08 -2.40
N ILE A 113 -6.50 13.47 -2.29
CA ILE A 113 -7.79 14.13 -2.48
C ILE A 113 -8.73 13.69 -1.36
N ASP A 114 -9.14 14.65 -0.50
CA ASP A 114 -10.10 14.42 0.58
C ASP A 114 -11.53 14.77 0.11
N GLN A 115 -12.11 13.92 -0.73
CA GLN A 115 -13.45 14.15 -1.29
C GLN A 115 -14.58 14.13 -0.24
N ALA A 116 -14.39 13.39 0.84
CA ALA A 116 -15.38 13.24 1.91
C ALA A 116 -15.26 14.30 3.00
N ASP A 117 -14.31 15.23 2.86
CA ASP A 117 -13.96 16.24 3.86
C ASP A 117 -13.74 15.59 5.26
N ALA A 118 -13.03 14.48 5.26
CA ALA A 118 -12.72 13.75 6.49
C ALA A 118 -11.76 14.56 7.39
N THR A 119 -10.90 15.37 6.79
CA THR A 119 -9.98 16.26 7.50
C THR A 119 -10.72 17.22 8.42
N SER A 120 -11.74 17.93 7.90
CA SER A 120 -12.54 18.88 8.71
C SER A 120 -13.25 18.18 9.85
N LYS A 121 -13.87 17.01 9.60
CA LYS A 121 -14.55 16.23 10.62
C LYS A 121 -13.60 15.79 11.75
N VAL A 122 -12.38 15.36 11.41
CA VAL A 122 -11.37 15.00 12.41
C VAL A 122 -10.95 16.22 13.22
N LEU A 123 -10.73 17.38 12.58
CA LEU A 123 -10.37 18.62 13.27
C LEU A 123 -11.46 19.09 14.23
N GLU A 124 -12.74 19.02 13.85
CA GLU A 124 -13.88 19.33 14.72
C GLU A 124 -13.91 18.44 15.97
N VAL A 125 -13.74 17.12 15.79
CA VAL A 125 -13.69 16.18 16.93
C VAL A 125 -12.50 16.46 17.83
N LEU A 126 -11.33 16.77 17.27
CA LEU A 126 -10.13 17.10 18.02
C LEU A 126 -10.29 18.43 18.77
N ALA A 127 -10.94 19.44 18.19
CA ALA A 127 -11.24 20.71 18.82
C ALA A 127 -12.19 20.56 20.03
N ALA A 128 -13.13 19.61 19.94
CA ALA A 128 -14.03 19.29 21.03
C ALA A 128 -13.43 18.35 22.10
N SER A 129 -12.23 17.81 21.87
CA SER A 129 -11.58 16.86 22.78
C SER A 129 -10.64 17.56 23.76
N ASN A 130 -10.40 16.92 24.92
CA ASN A 130 -9.45 17.40 25.92
C ASN A 130 -8.01 17.06 25.53
N LEU A 131 -7.52 17.63 24.43
CA LEU A 131 -6.12 17.50 24.05
C LEU A 131 -5.20 18.31 24.98
N PRO A 132 -3.97 17.84 25.24
CA PRO A 132 -3.00 18.64 25.99
C PRO A 132 -2.76 20.00 25.33
N SER A 133 -2.83 21.09 26.10
CA SER A 133 -2.69 22.47 25.63
C SER A 133 -1.36 22.79 24.91
N LYS A 134 -0.37 21.91 25.02
CA LYS A 134 0.96 22.03 24.36
C LYS A 134 1.12 21.11 23.14
N GLY A 135 0.05 20.51 22.64
CA GLY A 135 0.07 19.67 21.46
C GLY A 135 0.10 20.47 20.15
N SER A 136 0.62 19.90 19.09
CA SER A 136 0.52 20.44 17.73
C SER A 136 -0.27 19.50 16.83
N ILE A 137 -1.06 20.07 15.92
CA ILE A 137 -1.75 19.32 14.87
C ILE A 137 -1.16 19.78 13.53
N THR A 138 -0.65 18.83 12.77
CA THR A 138 -0.15 19.05 11.40
C THR A 138 -1.09 18.38 10.43
N VAL A 139 -1.59 19.13 9.44
CA VAL A 139 -2.44 18.61 8.37
C VAL A 139 -1.65 18.61 7.07
N VAL A 140 -1.63 17.45 6.40
CA VAL A 140 -1.07 17.32 5.04
C VAL A 140 -2.23 17.22 4.07
N ILE A 141 -2.33 18.20 3.20
CA ILE A 141 -3.38 18.32 2.17
C ILE A 141 -2.70 18.21 0.81
N GLY A 142 -3.29 17.44 -0.10
CA GLY A 142 -2.87 17.41 -1.49
C GLY A 142 -3.13 18.76 -2.18
N SER A 143 -2.26 19.17 -3.10
CA SER A 143 -2.52 20.33 -3.92
C SER A 143 -3.73 20.07 -4.81
N LYS A 144 -4.74 20.96 -4.79
CA LYS A 144 -5.74 20.97 -5.85
C LYS A 144 -5.03 21.38 -7.14
N SER A 145 -4.87 20.45 -8.07
CA SER A 145 -4.48 20.74 -9.44
C SER A 145 -5.67 21.30 -10.21
#